data_36848569c7a0ab4d878a9c7bdafced15
#
_entry.id   36848569c7a0ab4d878a9c7bdafced15
#
_cell.length_a   1.000
_cell.length_b   1.000
_cell.length_c   1.000
_cell.angle_alpha   90.00
_cell.angle_beta   90.00
_cell.angle_gamma   90.00
#
_symmetry.space_group_name_H-M   'P 1'
#
loop_
_entity.id
_entity.type
_entity.pdbx_description
1 polymer ?
#
loop_
_entity_poly.entity_id
_entity_poly.type
_entity_poly.pdbx_seq_one_letter_code
_entity_poly.pdbx_strand_id
1 'polypeptide(L)'
;YHMRKIDEGQRIGISMQELTKHTFITGSTGSGKSNTVYKLLEKAKEKKIPFLVIEPAKGEYKDAVGKWEGVTTYGTNPKLEDEGIAMLRINPFRFPSETHILEHLDRLVEIFNVCWPMYAAMPAILKDAVERAYVSAGWDLEKSENKYGEQIYPTFADVVKQIKVVLDESEYSADNKGDYTGSLVTRLRSLTNGINGLIFTNDDIEDENLFDKQVIVDLSRVGSSETKSLIMGLLVLKLQEYRAEKRTKSDDELKHITVLEEAHNLLKRTSTEQVGEGANMIGKSVEMLANSIAEMRTYGEGFVIVDQSPGLLDMSVIRNTNTKIILRLPDFS
;
A
#
# COMPACT_ATOMS: atom_id res chain seq x y z
N TYR A 1 1.53 29.44 -10.33
CA TYR A 1 0.70 28.41 -10.99
C TYR A 1 0.23 29.00 -12.32
N HIS A 2 0.67 28.47 -13.47
CA HIS A 2 0.11 28.84 -14.76
C HIS A 2 -1.08 27.90 -15.03
N MET A 3 -2.31 28.36 -14.71
CA MET A 3 -3.50 27.72 -15.24
C MET A 3 -3.60 28.02 -16.74
N ARG A 4 -3.42 27.00 -17.57
CA ARG A 4 -3.77 27.10 -18.99
C ARG A 4 -5.22 26.63 -19.17
N LYS A 5 -6.08 27.52 -19.66
CA LYS A 5 -7.37 27.11 -20.19
C LYS A 5 -7.12 26.34 -21.49
N ILE A 6 -7.67 25.16 -21.58
CA ILE A 6 -7.47 24.28 -22.75
C ILE A 6 -8.72 24.41 -23.61
N ASP A 7 -8.53 24.83 -24.85
CA ASP A 7 -9.60 24.88 -25.83
C ASP A 7 -9.88 23.48 -26.38
N GLU A 8 -11.12 23.23 -26.82
CA GLU A 8 -11.51 21.98 -27.45
C GLU A 8 -10.59 21.65 -28.63
N GLY A 9 -10.02 20.43 -28.64
CA GLY A 9 -9.11 19.96 -29.68
C GLY A 9 -7.61 20.09 -29.37
N GLN A 10 -7.21 20.77 -28.31
CA GLN A 10 -5.81 20.80 -27.89
C GLN A 10 -5.39 19.48 -27.24
N ARG A 11 -4.29 18.90 -27.74
CA ARG A 11 -3.67 17.73 -27.11
C ARG A 11 -2.77 18.17 -25.95
N ILE A 12 -3.00 17.59 -24.77
CA ILE A 12 -2.10 17.74 -23.63
C ILE A 12 -1.20 16.51 -23.61
N GLY A 13 0.11 16.72 -23.57
CA GLY A 13 1.09 15.66 -23.35
C GLY A 13 1.70 15.78 -21.95
N ILE A 14 1.83 14.66 -21.26
CA ILE A 14 2.67 14.53 -20.07
C ILE A 14 3.87 13.71 -20.50
N SER A 15 5.09 14.23 -20.26
CA SER A 15 6.28 13.49 -20.59
C SER A 15 6.49 12.31 -19.62
N MET A 16 7.20 11.28 -20.10
CA MET A 16 7.51 10.12 -19.26
C MET A 16 8.34 10.54 -18.02
N GLN A 17 9.25 11.50 -18.22
CA GLN A 17 10.07 12.05 -17.14
C GLN A 17 9.22 12.83 -16.10
N GLU A 18 8.09 13.42 -16.50
CA GLU A 18 7.19 14.07 -15.54
C GLU A 18 6.36 13.08 -14.74
N LEU A 19 6.06 11.90 -15.31
CA LEU A 19 5.34 10.84 -14.58
C LEU A 19 6.18 10.28 -13.42
N THR A 20 7.51 10.22 -13.51
CA THR A 20 8.37 9.82 -12.37
C THR A 20 8.27 10.77 -11.20
N LYS A 21 7.91 12.05 -11.43
CA LYS A 21 7.73 13.06 -10.38
C LYS A 21 6.34 13.03 -9.75
N HIS A 22 5.61 11.97 -9.95
CA HIS A 22 4.27 11.69 -9.47
C HIS A 22 3.19 12.66 -9.98
N THR A 23 1.99 12.13 -10.10
CA THR A 23 0.81 12.86 -10.62
C THR A 23 -0.34 12.76 -9.63
N PHE A 24 -1.02 13.87 -9.40
CA PHE A 24 -2.27 13.90 -8.63
C PHE A 24 -3.44 14.18 -9.56
N ILE A 25 -4.47 13.35 -9.51
CA ILE A 25 -5.70 13.51 -10.30
C ILE A 25 -6.88 13.65 -9.35
N THR A 26 -7.62 14.75 -9.46
CA THR A 26 -8.79 15.00 -8.63
C THR A 26 -9.97 15.54 -9.42
N GLY A 27 -11.17 15.33 -8.89
CA GLY A 27 -12.42 15.78 -9.47
C GLY A 27 -13.62 15.06 -8.87
N SER A 28 -14.82 15.62 -9.03
CA SER A 28 -16.06 15.01 -8.54
C SER A 28 -16.36 13.66 -9.24
N THR A 29 -17.31 12.91 -8.69
CA THR A 29 -17.85 11.71 -9.35
C THR A 29 -18.37 12.07 -10.74
N GLY A 30 -18.03 11.26 -11.76
CA GLY A 30 -18.43 11.50 -13.15
C GLY A 30 -17.65 12.60 -13.86
N SER A 31 -16.64 13.22 -13.26
CA SER A 31 -15.81 14.27 -13.89
C SER A 31 -14.81 13.74 -14.93
N GLY A 32 -14.63 12.41 -15.05
CA GLY A 32 -13.70 11.79 -15.99
C GLY A 32 -12.37 11.35 -15.42
N LYS A 33 -12.21 11.27 -14.07
CA LYS A 33 -10.97 10.79 -13.42
C LYS A 33 -10.52 9.44 -13.97
N SER A 34 -11.38 8.42 -13.88
CA SER A 34 -11.07 7.06 -14.34
C SER A 34 -10.71 7.04 -15.85
N ASN A 35 -11.44 7.81 -16.70
CA ASN A 35 -11.09 7.93 -18.11
C ASN A 35 -9.71 8.54 -18.35
N THR A 36 -9.32 9.54 -17.53
CA THR A 36 -7.98 10.14 -17.59
C THR A 36 -6.91 9.09 -17.27
N VAL A 37 -7.14 8.29 -16.22
CA VAL A 37 -6.22 7.20 -15.83
C VAL A 37 -6.18 6.11 -16.92
N TYR A 38 -7.33 5.71 -17.49
CA TYR A 38 -7.35 4.70 -18.56
C TYR A 38 -6.51 5.14 -19.76
N LYS A 39 -6.60 6.42 -20.16
CA LYS A 39 -5.77 6.95 -21.25
C LYS A 39 -4.27 6.97 -20.91
N LEU A 40 -3.92 7.22 -19.65
CA LEU A 40 -2.55 7.15 -19.19
C LEU A 40 -2.04 5.70 -19.24
N LEU A 41 -2.81 4.74 -18.74
CA LEU A 41 -2.46 3.31 -18.75
C LEU A 41 -2.40 2.74 -20.18
N GLU A 42 -3.28 3.18 -21.09
CA GLU A 42 -3.23 2.84 -22.53
C GLU A 42 -1.88 3.25 -23.13
N LYS A 43 -1.41 4.46 -22.83
CA LYS A 43 -0.11 4.97 -23.30
C LYS A 43 1.07 4.27 -22.63
N ALA A 44 0.96 3.91 -21.36
CA ALA A 44 1.95 3.09 -20.67
C ALA A 44 2.09 1.72 -21.34
N LYS A 45 0.96 1.07 -21.66
CA LYS A 45 0.93 -0.21 -22.36
C LYS A 45 1.55 -0.12 -23.74
N GLU A 46 1.21 0.88 -24.57
CA GLU A 46 1.82 1.11 -25.88
C GLU A 46 3.37 1.22 -25.78
N LYS A 47 3.86 1.77 -24.68
CA LYS A 47 5.30 1.93 -24.40
C LYS A 47 5.92 0.75 -23.65
N LYS A 48 5.16 -0.31 -23.40
CA LYS A 48 5.59 -1.51 -22.66
C LYS A 48 6.07 -1.20 -21.23
N ILE A 49 5.48 -0.17 -20.61
CA ILE A 49 5.74 0.15 -19.21
C ILE A 49 4.76 -0.65 -18.35
N PRO A 50 5.25 -1.48 -17.41
CA PRO A 50 4.41 -2.17 -16.46
C PRO A 50 3.69 -1.19 -15.55
N PHE A 51 2.53 -1.63 -15.03
CA PHE A 51 1.77 -0.82 -14.09
C PHE A 51 1.04 -1.67 -13.05
N LEU A 52 0.83 -1.09 -11.88
CA LEU A 52 -0.03 -1.60 -10.83
C LEU A 52 -1.17 -0.62 -10.57
N VAL A 53 -2.40 -1.08 -10.65
CA VAL A 53 -3.56 -0.31 -10.20
C VAL A 53 -4.09 -0.92 -8.91
N ILE A 54 -4.19 -0.12 -7.84
CA ILE A 54 -4.81 -0.54 -6.58
C ILE A 54 -6.14 0.18 -6.46
N GLU A 55 -7.24 -0.58 -6.58
CA GLU A 55 -8.61 -0.06 -6.60
C GLU A 55 -9.39 -0.53 -5.36
N PRO A 56 -9.56 0.32 -4.32
CA PRO A 56 -10.27 -0.05 -3.10
C PRO A 56 -11.79 0.04 -3.20
N ALA A 57 -12.31 0.65 -4.27
CA ALA A 57 -13.75 0.88 -4.46
C ALA A 57 -14.18 0.52 -5.88
N LYS A 58 -15.47 0.43 -6.12
CA LYS A 58 -16.15 0.27 -7.41
C LYS A 58 -15.80 -0.96 -8.26
N GLY A 59 -14.52 -1.36 -8.42
CA GLY A 59 -14.10 -2.47 -9.27
C GLY A 59 -14.23 -2.17 -10.78
N GLU A 60 -14.10 -0.91 -11.19
CA GLU A 60 -14.29 -0.49 -12.58
C GLU A 60 -13.09 -0.86 -13.47
N TYR A 61 -11.88 -0.89 -12.91
CA TYR A 61 -10.65 -1.14 -13.68
C TYR A 61 -10.59 -2.54 -14.26
N LYS A 62 -11.06 -3.56 -13.55
CA LYS A 62 -11.11 -4.93 -14.06
C LYS A 62 -11.99 -5.04 -15.32
N ASP A 63 -13.08 -4.26 -15.38
CA ASP A 63 -14.01 -4.27 -16.53
C ASP A 63 -13.50 -3.43 -17.71
N ALA A 64 -12.78 -2.35 -17.46
CA ALA A 64 -12.26 -1.46 -18.49
C ALA A 64 -10.86 -1.88 -18.97
N VAL A 65 -9.90 -1.95 -18.06
CA VAL A 65 -8.47 -2.19 -18.34
C VAL A 65 -8.11 -3.67 -18.21
N GLY A 66 -8.75 -4.39 -17.29
CA GLY A 66 -8.50 -5.82 -17.05
C GLY A 66 -8.79 -6.73 -18.25
N LYS A 67 -9.60 -6.26 -19.21
CA LYS A 67 -9.88 -6.98 -20.44
C LYS A 67 -8.82 -6.80 -21.54
N TRP A 68 -7.81 -5.96 -21.30
CA TRP A 68 -6.74 -5.78 -22.26
C TRP A 68 -5.80 -6.99 -22.24
N GLU A 69 -5.33 -7.39 -23.41
CA GLU A 69 -4.35 -8.48 -23.53
C GLU A 69 -3.10 -8.22 -22.69
N GLY A 70 -2.68 -9.20 -21.90
CA GLY A 70 -1.49 -9.14 -21.04
C GLY A 70 -1.70 -8.42 -19.70
N VAL A 71 -2.93 -8.00 -19.37
CA VAL A 71 -3.27 -7.46 -18.04
C VAL A 71 -3.76 -8.60 -17.15
N THR A 72 -3.19 -8.68 -15.94
CA THR A 72 -3.62 -9.63 -14.90
C THR A 72 -4.43 -8.90 -13.84
N THR A 73 -5.57 -9.45 -13.47
CA THR A 73 -6.39 -8.92 -12.36
C THR A 73 -6.34 -9.87 -11.18
N TYR A 74 -5.96 -9.34 -10.03
CA TYR A 74 -6.08 -10.01 -8.74
C TYR A 74 -7.25 -9.44 -7.96
N GLY A 75 -8.06 -10.31 -7.41
CA GLY A 75 -9.22 -9.96 -6.57
C GLY A 75 -9.15 -10.59 -5.20
N THR A 76 -10.16 -10.34 -4.39
CA THR A 76 -10.23 -10.81 -3.00
C THR A 76 -11.37 -11.80 -2.77
N ASN A 77 -12.00 -12.29 -3.83
CA ASN A 77 -13.08 -13.27 -3.75
C ASN A 77 -12.77 -14.51 -4.59
N PRO A 78 -12.61 -15.70 -3.99
CA PRO A 78 -12.28 -16.92 -4.72
C PRO A 78 -13.27 -17.30 -5.83
N LYS A 79 -14.54 -16.87 -5.70
CA LYS A 79 -15.56 -17.13 -6.73
C LYS A 79 -15.31 -16.41 -8.06
N LEU A 80 -14.39 -15.45 -8.09
CA LEU A 80 -14.05 -14.71 -9.31
C LEU A 80 -12.95 -15.40 -10.14
N GLU A 81 -12.38 -16.49 -9.64
CA GLU A 81 -11.37 -17.27 -10.39
C GLU A 81 -11.96 -17.83 -11.71
N ASP A 82 -13.23 -18.23 -11.69
CA ASP A 82 -13.96 -18.66 -12.89
C ASP A 82 -14.13 -17.53 -13.94
N GLU A 83 -14.03 -16.28 -13.51
CA GLU A 83 -14.08 -15.07 -14.35
C GLU A 83 -12.68 -14.63 -14.83
N GLY A 84 -11.65 -15.41 -14.53
CA GLY A 84 -10.25 -15.08 -14.87
C GLY A 84 -9.58 -14.07 -13.94
N ILE A 85 -10.15 -13.84 -12.75
CA ILE A 85 -9.60 -12.97 -11.72
C ILE A 85 -8.92 -13.85 -10.67
N ALA A 86 -7.60 -13.83 -10.62
CA ALA A 86 -6.83 -14.63 -9.67
C ALA A 86 -6.99 -14.11 -8.23
N MET A 87 -6.84 -14.99 -7.25
CA MET A 87 -6.89 -14.60 -5.85
C MET A 87 -5.62 -13.81 -5.48
N LEU A 88 -5.80 -12.64 -4.86
CA LEU A 88 -4.72 -11.88 -4.27
C LEU A 88 -4.16 -12.63 -3.06
N ARG A 89 -2.85 -12.91 -3.05
CA ARG A 89 -2.15 -13.57 -1.95
C ARG A 89 -0.90 -12.79 -1.61
N ILE A 90 -0.77 -12.40 -0.35
CA ILE A 90 0.33 -11.56 0.15
C ILE A 90 0.82 -12.15 1.47
N ASN A 91 2.14 -12.35 1.60
CA ASN A 91 2.77 -12.48 2.90
C ASN A 91 3.43 -11.14 3.27
N PRO A 92 2.91 -10.40 4.28
CA PRO A 92 3.48 -9.12 4.67
C PRO A 92 4.86 -9.24 5.33
N PHE A 93 5.26 -10.44 5.71
CA PHE A 93 6.54 -10.71 6.38
C PHE A 93 7.63 -11.15 5.42
N ARG A 94 7.31 -11.39 4.14
CA ARG A 94 8.29 -11.70 3.10
C ARG A 94 8.89 -10.40 2.54
N PHE A 95 10.21 -10.35 2.46
CA PHE A 95 10.98 -9.22 1.94
C PHE A 95 12.07 -9.69 0.97
N PRO A 96 12.57 -8.82 0.07
CA PRO A 96 13.65 -9.13 -0.86
C PRO A 96 14.97 -9.45 -0.16
N SER A 97 15.84 -10.26 -0.79
CA SER A 97 17.09 -10.75 -0.18
C SER A 97 18.09 -9.65 0.17
N GLU A 98 18.10 -8.57 -0.59
CA GLU A 98 18.99 -7.42 -0.36
C GLU A 98 18.51 -6.48 0.76
N THR A 99 17.27 -6.66 1.22
CA THR A 99 16.70 -5.87 2.32
C THR A 99 17.07 -6.49 3.65
N HIS A 100 17.61 -5.71 4.58
CA HIS A 100 17.88 -6.20 5.93
C HIS A 100 16.58 -6.38 6.72
N ILE A 101 16.43 -7.48 7.46
CA ILE A 101 15.21 -7.82 8.21
C ILE A 101 14.75 -6.68 9.15
N LEU A 102 15.69 -6.02 9.84
CA LEU A 102 15.35 -4.91 10.74
C LEU A 102 14.82 -3.68 9.99
N GLU A 103 15.33 -3.43 8.79
CA GLU A 103 14.82 -2.36 7.92
C GLU A 103 13.41 -2.66 7.44
N HIS A 104 13.14 -3.89 6.99
CA HIS A 104 11.79 -4.35 6.65
C HIS A 104 10.84 -4.24 7.84
N LEU A 105 11.25 -4.68 9.03
CA LEU A 105 10.46 -4.63 10.24
C LEU A 105 10.04 -3.20 10.60
N ASP A 106 10.96 -2.25 10.56
CA ASP A 106 10.66 -0.86 10.87
C ASP A 106 9.62 -0.30 9.89
N ARG A 107 9.78 -0.56 8.60
CA ARG A 107 8.81 -0.14 7.57
C ARG A 107 7.45 -0.82 7.74
N LEU A 108 7.43 -2.12 8.04
CA LEU A 108 6.20 -2.88 8.24
C LEU A 108 5.40 -2.35 9.45
N VAL A 109 6.08 -2.04 10.57
CA VAL A 109 5.45 -1.45 11.75
C VAL A 109 4.87 -0.07 11.43
N GLU A 110 5.55 0.74 10.61
CA GLU A 110 4.99 2.03 10.16
C GLU A 110 3.72 1.85 9.33
N ILE A 111 3.64 0.83 8.47
CA ILE A 111 2.39 0.51 7.75
C ILE A 111 1.27 0.17 8.73
N PHE A 112 1.54 -0.62 9.76
CA PHE A 112 0.55 -0.90 10.80
C PHE A 112 0.10 0.37 11.54
N ASN A 113 1.04 1.29 11.84
CA ASN A 113 0.74 2.57 12.48
C ASN A 113 -0.13 3.49 11.60
N VAL A 114 0.04 3.44 10.28
CA VAL A 114 -0.82 4.17 9.33
C VAL A 114 -2.24 3.60 9.30
N CYS A 115 -2.36 2.27 9.28
CA CYS A 115 -3.62 1.59 9.02
C CYS A 115 -4.47 1.39 10.29
N TRP A 116 -3.85 1.34 11.47
CA TRP A 116 -4.51 1.04 12.72
C TRP A 116 -4.33 2.13 13.77
N PRO A 117 -5.41 2.55 14.43
CA PRO A 117 -5.28 3.43 15.59
C PRO A 117 -4.63 2.64 16.73
N MET A 118 -3.34 2.84 16.93
CA MET A 118 -2.60 2.26 18.03
C MET A 118 -2.30 3.34 19.09
N TYR A 119 -2.35 2.98 20.36
CA TYR A 119 -2.12 3.88 21.49
C TYR A 119 -1.19 3.25 22.52
N ALA A 120 -0.58 4.09 23.34
CA ALA A 120 0.33 3.72 24.41
C ALA A 120 1.42 2.74 23.96
N ALA A 121 1.50 1.56 24.59
CA ALA A 121 2.52 0.56 24.31
C ALA A 121 2.21 -0.35 23.11
N MET A 122 1.04 -0.22 22.46
CA MET A 122 0.64 -1.15 21.38
C MET A 122 1.64 -1.25 20.22
N PRO A 123 2.23 -0.15 19.70
CA PRO A 123 3.24 -0.25 18.64
C PRO A 123 4.48 -1.04 19.07
N ALA A 124 4.94 -0.83 20.30
CA ALA A 124 6.11 -1.53 20.82
C ALA A 124 5.83 -3.03 21.05
N ILE A 125 4.65 -3.37 21.58
CA ILE A 125 4.21 -4.76 21.78
C ILE A 125 4.11 -5.47 20.44
N LEU A 126 3.54 -4.81 19.41
CA LEU A 126 3.41 -5.38 18.07
C LEU A 126 4.80 -5.60 17.45
N LYS A 127 5.71 -4.63 17.56
CA LYS A 127 7.08 -4.74 17.04
C LYS A 127 7.81 -5.92 17.69
N ASP A 128 7.83 -6.02 19.02
CA ASP A 128 8.45 -7.14 19.74
C ASP A 128 7.85 -8.49 19.33
N ALA A 129 6.52 -8.56 19.18
CA ALA A 129 5.87 -9.80 18.75
C ALA A 129 6.24 -10.21 17.31
N VAL A 130 6.40 -9.25 16.41
CA VAL A 130 6.85 -9.53 15.04
C VAL A 130 8.31 -9.98 15.02
N GLU A 131 9.20 -9.33 15.76
CA GLU A 131 10.61 -9.74 15.92
C GLU A 131 10.70 -11.18 16.43
N ARG A 132 9.96 -11.52 17.49
CA ARG A 132 9.91 -12.88 18.05
C ARG A 132 9.31 -13.90 17.08
N ALA A 133 8.36 -13.50 16.24
CA ALA A 133 7.81 -14.39 15.21
C ALA A 133 8.88 -14.76 14.19
N TYR A 134 9.71 -13.82 13.75
CA TYR A 134 10.86 -14.11 12.88
C TYR A 134 11.90 -14.99 13.56
N VAL A 135 12.28 -14.71 14.80
CA VAL A 135 13.21 -15.56 15.57
C VAL A 135 12.67 -16.98 15.69
N SER A 136 11.37 -17.14 15.94
CA SER A 136 10.69 -18.45 16.00
C SER A 136 10.69 -19.17 14.65
N ALA A 137 10.68 -18.43 13.53
CA ALA A 137 10.81 -18.96 12.19
C ALA A 137 12.27 -19.26 11.78
N GLY A 138 13.23 -19.00 12.68
CA GLY A 138 14.64 -19.35 12.49
C GLY A 138 15.55 -18.21 12.04
N TRP A 139 15.06 -16.97 12.03
CA TRP A 139 15.86 -15.81 11.63
C TRP A 139 16.78 -15.32 12.75
N ASP A 140 18.01 -15.02 12.38
CA ASP A 140 18.96 -14.20 13.15
C ASP A 140 18.73 -12.74 12.70
N LEU A 141 18.20 -11.91 13.60
CA LEU A 141 17.83 -10.54 13.27
C LEU A 141 19.04 -9.63 13.01
N GLU A 142 20.18 -9.89 13.64
CA GLU A 142 21.39 -9.08 13.46
C GLU A 142 22.08 -9.38 12.13
N LYS A 143 22.08 -10.66 11.71
CA LYS A 143 22.70 -11.09 10.47
C LYS A 143 21.76 -11.04 9.27
N SER A 144 20.46 -10.92 9.52
CA SER A 144 19.42 -11.03 8.49
C SER A 144 19.48 -12.38 7.72
N GLU A 145 19.76 -13.47 8.44
CA GLU A 145 19.93 -14.81 7.87
C GLU A 145 18.98 -15.80 8.56
N ASN A 146 18.44 -16.75 7.79
CA ASN A 146 17.67 -17.85 8.35
C ASN A 146 18.56 -19.07 8.58
N LYS A 147 18.59 -19.60 9.82
CA LYS A 147 19.43 -20.74 10.22
C LYS A 147 19.17 -22.05 9.48
N TYR A 148 18.01 -22.15 8.82
CA TYR A 148 17.64 -23.34 8.04
C TYR A 148 18.10 -23.25 6.58
N GLY A 149 18.70 -22.12 6.16
CA GLY A 149 19.12 -21.89 4.78
C GLY A 149 17.96 -21.70 3.80
N GLU A 150 16.71 -21.67 4.27
CA GLU A 150 15.50 -21.45 3.51
C GLU A 150 14.85 -20.14 3.96
N GLN A 151 14.17 -19.48 3.01
CA GLN A 151 13.43 -18.27 3.32
C GLN A 151 12.06 -18.62 3.93
N ILE A 152 12.06 -19.02 5.19
CA ILE A 152 10.86 -19.33 5.96
C ILE A 152 10.41 -18.07 6.68
N TYR A 153 9.25 -17.56 6.31
CA TYR A 153 8.70 -16.34 6.88
C TYR A 153 7.56 -16.64 7.84
N PRO A 154 7.38 -15.82 8.93
CA PRO A 154 6.22 -15.93 9.80
C PRO A 154 4.93 -15.56 9.09
N THR A 155 3.82 -15.78 9.77
CA THR A 155 2.46 -15.38 9.37
C THR A 155 1.81 -14.53 10.46
N PHE A 156 0.68 -13.91 10.17
CA PHE A 156 -0.11 -13.24 11.22
C PHE A 156 -0.50 -14.19 12.36
N ALA A 157 -0.69 -15.49 12.08
CA ALA A 157 -0.98 -16.45 13.13
C ALA A 157 0.19 -16.64 14.10
N ASP A 158 1.42 -16.55 13.61
CA ASP A 158 2.62 -16.63 14.44
C ASP A 158 2.80 -15.36 15.27
N VAL A 159 2.56 -14.19 14.69
CA VAL A 159 2.55 -12.92 15.44
C VAL A 159 1.50 -12.93 16.55
N VAL A 160 0.29 -13.44 16.31
CA VAL A 160 -0.76 -13.58 17.34
C VAL A 160 -0.29 -14.43 18.52
N LYS A 161 0.46 -15.52 18.26
CA LYS A 161 1.05 -16.34 19.33
C LYS A 161 2.05 -15.53 20.15
N GLN A 162 2.94 -14.77 19.47
CA GLN A 162 3.99 -14.00 20.12
C GLN A 162 3.45 -12.82 20.93
N ILE A 163 2.38 -12.14 20.48
CA ILE A 163 1.76 -11.07 21.29
C ILE A 163 1.37 -11.56 22.68
N LYS A 164 0.82 -12.77 22.76
CA LYS A 164 0.45 -13.35 24.06
C LYS A 164 1.68 -13.55 24.94
N VAL A 165 2.76 -14.09 24.37
CA VAL A 165 4.03 -14.29 25.11
C VAL A 165 4.59 -12.96 25.59
N VAL A 166 4.65 -11.93 24.74
CA VAL A 166 5.13 -10.59 25.10
C VAL A 166 4.29 -9.99 26.24
N LEU A 167 2.97 -10.13 26.18
CA LEU A 167 2.09 -9.62 27.22
C LEU A 167 2.22 -10.41 28.53
N ASP A 168 2.36 -11.73 28.48
CA ASP A 168 2.52 -12.57 29.67
C ASP A 168 3.83 -12.25 30.40
N GLU A 169 4.91 -12.01 29.67
CA GLU A 169 6.23 -11.64 30.20
C GLU A 169 6.32 -10.18 30.67
N SER A 170 5.40 -9.32 30.24
CA SER A 170 5.41 -7.88 30.59
C SER A 170 4.97 -7.62 32.02
N GLU A 171 5.37 -6.47 32.59
CA GLU A 171 4.95 -5.98 33.89
C GLU A 171 3.69 -5.10 33.87
N TYR A 172 2.94 -5.08 32.75
CA TYR A 172 1.70 -4.33 32.64
C TYR A 172 0.64 -4.84 33.62
N SER A 173 -0.22 -3.95 34.11
CA SER A 173 -1.37 -4.34 34.92
C SER A 173 -2.31 -5.30 34.15
N ALA A 174 -3.09 -6.10 34.88
CA ALA A 174 -4.04 -7.04 34.28
C ALA A 174 -5.04 -6.35 33.34
N ASP A 175 -5.49 -5.14 33.69
CA ASP A 175 -6.42 -4.35 32.88
C ASP A 175 -5.75 -3.94 31.56
N ASN A 176 -4.53 -3.38 31.61
CA ASN A 176 -3.77 -3.00 30.39
C ASN A 176 -3.48 -4.22 29.50
N LYS A 177 -3.10 -5.36 30.09
CA LYS A 177 -2.90 -6.60 29.32
C LYS A 177 -4.20 -7.03 28.63
N GLY A 178 -5.35 -6.92 29.32
CA GLY A 178 -6.67 -7.19 28.75
C GLY A 178 -6.98 -6.29 27.55
N ASP A 179 -6.75 -4.99 27.68
CA ASP A 179 -7.00 -4.01 26.64
C ASP A 179 -6.09 -4.22 25.41
N TYR A 180 -4.79 -4.43 25.62
CA TYR A 180 -3.86 -4.71 24.53
C TYR A 180 -4.14 -6.04 23.85
N THR A 181 -4.47 -7.08 24.60
CA THR A 181 -4.90 -8.38 24.04
C THR A 181 -6.18 -8.22 23.24
N GLY A 182 -7.21 -7.55 23.77
CA GLY A 182 -8.45 -7.30 23.10
C GLY A 182 -8.27 -6.56 21.77
N SER A 183 -7.45 -5.54 21.77
CA SER A 183 -7.22 -4.72 20.58
C SER A 183 -6.32 -5.40 19.54
N LEU A 184 -5.12 -5.84 19.93
CA LEU A 184 -4.13 -6.37 18.97
C LEU A 184 -4.48 -7.79 18.51
N VAL A 185 -4.78 -8.70 19.44
CA VAL A 185 -5.04 -10.10 19.11
C VAL A 185 -6.33 -10.23 18.29
N THR A 186 -7.38 -9.50 18.64
CA THR A 186 -8.64 -9.55 17.90
C THR A 186 -8.46 -9.06 16.48
N ARG A 187 -7.76 -7.94 16.29
CA ARG A 187 -7.47 -7.35 14.98
C ARG A 187 -6.62 -8.29 14.12
N LEU A 188 -5.50 -8.80 14.64
CA LEU A 188 -4.65 -9.72 13.91
C LEU A 188 -5.33 -11.05 13.60
N ARG A 189 -6.13 -11.59 14.50
CA ARG A 189 -6.94 -12.81 14.25
C ARG A 189 -7.92 -12.61 13.11
N SER A 190 -8.52 -11.44 12.97
CA SER A 190 -9.42 -11.15 11.84
C SER A 190 -8.73 -11.25 10.48
N LEU A 191 -7.39 -11.12 10.45
CA LEU A 191 -6.59 -11.28 9.24
C LEU A 191 -6.23 -12.75 8.95
N THR A 192 -6.39 -13.66 9.93
CA THR A 192 -6.07 -15.09 9.75
C THR A 192 -7.28 -15.95 9.39
N ASN A 193 -8.47 -15.36 9.36
CA ASN A 193 -9.72 -16.10 9.18
C ASN A 193 -10.50 -15.63 7.95
N GLY A 194 -11.40 -16.50 7.46
CA GLY A 194 -12.30 -16.21 6.34
C GLY A 194 -11.53 -15.81 5.08
N ILE A 195 -12.04 -14.83 4.35
CA ILE A 195 -11.41 -14.34 3.11
C ILE A 195 -10.04 -13.71 3.39
N ASN A 196 -9.87 -13.00 4.50
CA ASN A 196 -8.59 -12.42 4.87
C ASN A 196 -7.50 -13.48 5.02
N GLY A 197 -7.81 -14.65 5.61
CA GLY A 197 -6.87 -15.76 5.72
C GLY A 197 -6.48 -16.39 4.38
N LEU A 198 -7.27 -16.18 3.33
CA LEU A 198 -6.91 -16.58 1.97
C LEU A 198 -6.00 -15.53 1.28
N ILE A 199 -6.11 -14.26 1.70
CA ILE A 199 -5.25 -13.18 1.20
C ILE A 199 -3.89 -13.21 1.87
N PHE A 200 -3.87 -13.29 3.21
CA PHE A 200 -2.63 -13.24 4.00
C PHE A 200 -2.09 -14.65 4.25
N THR A 201 -1.32 -15.16 3.34
CA THR A 201 -0.82 -16.54 3.30
C THR A 201 0.67 -16.61 2.97
N ASN A 202 1.31 -17.76 3.27
CA ASN A 202 2.70 -18.01 2.87
C ASN A 202 2.86 -18.34 1.37
N ASP A 203 1.80 -18.77 0.71
CA ASP A 203 1.75 -18.97 -0.74
C ASP A 203 1.40 -17.65 -1.40
N ASP A 204 2.30 -16.67 -1.30
CA ASP A 204 2.11 -15.33 -1.84
C ASP A 204 2.55 -15.21 -3.30
N ILE A 205 2.04 -14.17 -3.96
CA ILE A 205 2.37 -13.87 -5.36
C ILE A 205 3.81 -13.36 -5.40
N GLU A 206 4.61 -13.90 -6.32
CA GLU A 206 5.95 -13.40 -6.57
C GLU A 206 5.94 -11.93 -7.00
N ASP A 207 6.90 -11.15 -6.49
CA ASP A 207 6.94 -9.70 -6.67
C ASP A 207 7.06 -9.29 -8.15
N GLU A 208 7.74 -10.09 -9.01
CA GLU A 208 7.78 -9.90 -10.47
C GLU A 208 6.39 -9.97 -11.10
N ASN A 209 5.51 -10.81 -10.58
CA ASN A 209 4.14 -10.95 -11.08
C ASN A 209 3.26 -9.78 -10.69
N LEU A 210 3.60 -9.05 -9.62
CA LEU A 210 2.90 -7.85 -9.17
C LEU A 210 3.46 -6.58 -9.80
N PHE A 211 4.79 -6.48 -9.99
CA PHE A 211 5.46 -5.22 -10.24
C PHE A 211 6.19 -5.12 -11.58
N ASP A 212 6.41 -6.24 -12.30
CA ASP A 212 7.02 -6.19 -13.64
C ASP A 212 6.00 -6.52 -14.76
N LYS A 213 4.71 -6.60 -14.40
CA LYS A 213 3.60 -6.85 -15.32
C LYS A 213 2.57 -5.72 -15.27
N GLN A 214 1.55 -5.85 -16.10
CA GLN A 214 0.39 -4.97 -16.07
C GLN A 214 -0.66 -5.59 -15.15
N VAL A 215 -0.85 -4.99 -13.98
CA VAL A 215 -1.62 -5.60 -12.89
C VAL A 215 -2.70 -4.67 -12.38
N ILE A 216 -3.85 -5.25 -12.08
CA ILE A 216 -4.94 -4.61 -11.33
C ILE A 216 -5.17 -5.41 -10.06
N VAL A 217 -5.22 -4.73 -8.92
CA VAL A 217 -5.63 -5.28 -7.63
C VAL A 217 -6.98 -4.68 -7.26
N ASP A 218 -8.03 -5.49 -7.40
CA ASP A 218 -9.42 -5.12 -7.08
C ASP A 218 -9.73 -5.47 -5.61
N LEU A 219 -9.82 -4.43 -4.77
CA LEU A 219 -10.18 -4.54 -3.36
C LEU A 219 -11.64 -4.16 -3.09
N SER A 220 -12.46 -3.97 -4.12
CA SER A 220 -13.85 -3.50 -3.99
C SER A 220 -14.72 -4.42 -3.13
N ARG A 221 -14.38 -5.70 -3.04
CA ARG A 221 -15.09 -6.71 -2.25
C ARG A 221 -14.59 -6.82 -0.79
N VAL A 222 -13.53 -6.15 -0.41
CA VAL A 222 -13.07 -6.08 0.99
C VAL A 222 -14.04 -5.20 1.78
N GLY A 223 -14.65 -5.75 2.82
CA GLY A 223 -15.66 -5.03 3.59
C GLY A 223 -15.11 -4.00 4.58
N SER A 224 -13.90 -4.24 5.11
CA SER A 224 -13.27 -3.39 6.12
C SER A 224 -12.37 -2.33 5.47
N SER A 225 -12.57 -1.07 5.83
CA SER A 225 -11.67 0.02 5.40
C SER A 225 -10.26 -0.14 5.98
N GLU A 226 -10.12 -0.66 7.21
CA GLU A 226 -8.82 -0.95 7.81
C GLU A 226 -8.07 -2.04 7.03
N THR A 227 -8.77 -3.09 6.60
CA THR A 227 -8.17 -4.16 5.78
C THR A 227 -7.78 -3.64 4.38
N LYS A 228 -8.60 -2.79 3.77
CA LYS A 228 -8.26 -2.13 2.49
C LYS A 228 -6.99 -1.29 2.63
N SER A 229 -6.96 -0.42 3.64
CA SER A 229 -5.79 0.42 3.95
C SER A 229 -4.54 -0.44 4.17
N LEU A 230 -4.65 -1.53 4.93
CA LEU A 230 -3.54 -2.44 5.18
C LEU A 230 -3.02 -3.09 3.88
N ILE A 231 -3.89 -3.63 3.03
CA ILE A 231 -3.48 -4.23 1.76
C ILE A 231 -2.81 -3.18 0.86
N MET A 232 -3.38 -1.97 0.76
CA MET A 232 -2.79 -0.86 0.00
C MET A 232 -1.39 -0.51 0.52
N GLY A 233 -1.24 -0.38 1.85
CA GLY A 233 0.04 -0.07 2.50
C GLY A 233 1.09 -1.17 2.29
N LEU A 234 0.70 -2.43 2.42
CA LEU A 234 1.58 -3.58 2.19
C LEU A 234 2.04 -3.68 0.73
N LEU A 235 1.15 -3.42 -0.23
CA LEU A 235 1.54 -3.40 -1.65
C LEU A 235 2.54 -2.26 -1.95
N VAL A 236 2.36 -1.09 -1.33
CA VAL A 236 3.32 0.02 -1.46
C VAL A 236 4.66 -0.33 -0.82
N LEU A 237 4.67 -0.96 0.36
CA LEU A 237 5.89 -1.42 1.03
C LEU A 237 6.64 -2.44 0.18
N LYS A 238 5.97 -3.50 -0.28
CA LYS A 238 6.57 -4.53 -1.13
C LYS A 238 7.12 -3.92 -2.43
N LEU A 239 6.39 -3.02 -3.05
CA LEU A 239 6.85 -2.31 -4.24
C LEU A 239 8.13 -1.49 -3.95
N GLN A 240 8.16 -0.76 -2.83
CA GLN A 240 9.32 0.03 -2.43
C GLN A 240 10.58 -0.83 -2.27
N GLU A 241 10.46 -1.94 -1.54
CA GLU A 241 11.58 -2.85 -1.29
C GLU A 241 12.02 -3.54 -2.58
N TYR A 242 11.08 -4.02 -3.39
CA TYR A 242 11.37 -4.62 -4.69
C TYR A 242 12.07 -3.66 -5.66
N ARG A 243 11.65 -2.40 -5.74
CA ARG A 243 12.29 -1.38 -6.59
C ARG A 243 13.65 -0.96 -6.05
N ALA A 244 13.83 -0.93 -4.74
CA ALA A 244 15.11 -0.65 -4.11
C ALA A 244 16.16 -1.72 -4.43
N GLU A 245 15.78 -3.01 -4.38
CA GLU A 245 16.65 -4.13 -4.75
C GLU A 245 17.08 -4.06 -6.23
N LYS A 246 16.16 -3.72 -7.13
CA LYS A 246 16.42 -3.62 -8.60
C LYS A 246 17.01 -2.30 -9.05
N ARG A 247 17.41 -1.43 -8.12
CA ARG A 247 17.98 -0.12 -8.44
C ARG A 247 19.29 -0.24 -9.22
N THR A 248 19.36 0.51 -10.34
CA THR A 248 20.58 0.70 -11.12
C THR A 248 21.07 2.15 -11.02
N LYS A 249 22.35 2.41 -11.28
CA LYS A 249 22.97 3.76 -11.09
C LYS A 249 22.42 4.87 -11.99
N SER A 250 21.53 4.58 -12.94
CA SER A 250 20.99 5.55 -13.92
C SER A 250 19.46 5.51 -14.01
N ASP A 251 18.77 5.57 -12.88
CA ASP A 251 17.30 5.38 -12.82
C ASP A 251 16.52 6.70 -12.93
N ASP A 252 16.85 7.52 -13.92
CA ASP A 252 16.07 8.73 -14.27
C ASP A 252 14.88 8.44 -15.20
N GLU A 253 14.77 7.20 -15.72
CA GLU A 253 13.70 6.80 -16.62
C GLU A 253 12.54 6.15 -15.88
N LEU A 254 11.33 6.39 -16.38
CA LEU A 254 10.12 5.75 -15.87
C LEU A 254 10.13 4.24 -16.17
N LYS A 255 10.18 3.42 -15.13
CA LYS A 255 10.19 1.95 -15.21
C LYS A 255 8.83 1.32 -14.92
N HIS A 256 8.02 1.99 -14.09
CA HIS A 256 6.75 1.48 -13.63
C HIS A 256 5.80 2.60 -13.23
N ILE A 257 4.49 2.33 -13.27
CA ILE A 257 3.45 3.26 -12.83
C ILE A 257 2.57 2.57 -11.79
N THR A 258 2.43 3.19 -10.62
CA THR A 258 1.47 2.75 -9.59
C THR A 258 0.32 3.74 -9.48
N VAL A 259 -0.90 3.26 -9.70
CA VAL A 259 -2.13 4.03 -9.52
C VAL A 259 -2.73 3.69 -8.16
N LEU A 260 -2.89 4.70 -7.30
CA LEU A 260 -3.61 4.60 -6.04
C LEU A 260 -4.96 5.31 -6.19
N GLU A 261 -6.03 4.54 -6.38
CA GLU A 261 -7.41 5.05 -6.39
C GLU A 261 -7.91 5.26 -4.97
N GLU A 262 -8.75 6.29 -4.78
CA GLU A 262 -9.30 6.69 -3.48
C GLU A 262 -8.20 6.68 -2.40
N ALA A 263 -7.11 7.38 -2.70
CA ALA A 263 -5.87 7.34 -1.93
C ALA A 263 -6.04 7.76 -0.46
N HIS A 264 -7.12 8.47 -0.13
CA HIS A 264 -7.49 8.78 1.25
C HIS A 264 -7.72 7.54 2.13
N ASN A 265 -7.93 6.35 1.55
CA ASN A 265 -8.02 5.11 2.33
C ASN A 265 -6.68 4.78 3.02
N LEU A 266 -5.55 5.16 2.43
CA LEU A 266 -4.21 4.94 2.97
C LEU A 266 -3.56 6.22 3.49
N LEU A 267 -3.68 7.32 2.74
CA LEU A 267 -2.95 8.57 2.94
C LEU A 267 -3.86 9.68 3.49
N LYS A 268 -4.69 9.31 4.47
CA LYS A 268 -5.69 10.19 5.05
C LYS A 268 -5.06 11.28 5.91
N ARG A 269 -5.53 12.50 5.73
CA ARG A 269 -5.21 13.62 6.61
C ARG A 269 -5.73 13.35 8.03
N THR A 270 -4.86 13.44 9.01
CA THR A 270 -5.25 13.44 10.42
C THR A 270 -5.61 14.87 10.82
N SER A 271 -6.73 15.05 11.53
CA SER A 271 -7.12 16.36 12.03
C SER A 271 -6.14 16.83 13.10
N THR A 272 -5.65 18.05 12.97
CA THR A 272 -4.84 18.73 13.99
C THR A 272 -5.63 19.03 15.29
N GLU A 273 -6.94 18.87 15.25
CA GLU A 273 -7.86 19.13 16.38
C GLU A 273 -8.06 17.91 17.29
N GLN A 274 -7.65 16.72 16.89
CA GLN A 274 -7.64 15.58 17.80
C GLN A 274 -6.44 15.69 18.76
N VAL A 275 -6.70 16.31 19.90
CA VAL A 275 -5.75 16.47 21.01
C VAL A 275 -5.54 15.12 21.70
N GLY A 276 -4.70 14.25 21.12
CA GLY A 276 -4.31 12.98 21.71
C GLY A 276 -3.00 12.47 21.10
N GLU A 277 -2.17 11.82 21.90
CA GLU A 277 -0.87 11.29 21.47
C GLU A 277 -0.99 10.34 20.25
N GLY A 278 -2.08 9.56 20.16
CA GLY A 278 -2.33 8.65 19.05
C GLY A 278 -2.60 9.34 17.71
N ALA A 279 -3.28 10.49 17.69
CA ALA A 279 -3.54 11.24 16.46
C ALA A 279 -2.25 11.84 15.87
N ASN A 280 -1.34 12.30 16.71
CA ASN A 280 -0.01 12.77 16.31
C ASN A 280 0.85 11.65 15.72
N MET A 281 0.75 10.44 16.24
CA MET A 281 1.51 9.29 15.76
C MET A 281 1.05 8.88 14.34
N ILE A 282 -0.25 8.71 14.12
CA ILE A 282 -0.81 8.37 12.81
C ILE A 282 -0.42 9.41 11.77
N GLY A 283 -0.53 10.71 12.10
CA GLY A 283 -0.16 11.79 11.19
C GLY A 283 1.30 11.74 10.76
N LYS A 284 2.21 11.46 11.70
CA LYS A 284 3.64 11.27 11.40
C LYS A 284 3.88 10.06 10.50
N SER A 285 3.22 8.93 10.76
CA SER A 285 3.38 7.72 9.96
C SER A 285 2.82 7.91 8.53
N VAL A 286 1.71 8.64 8.37
CA VAL A 286 1.18 9.00 7.04
C VAL A 286 2.15 9.92 6.30
N GLU A 287 2.73 10.92 6.98
CA GLU A 287 3.75 11.79 6.38
C GLU A 287 5.00 11.01 5.97
N MET A 288 5.47 10.09 6.80
CA MET A 288 6.60 9.21 6.49
C MET A 288 6.32 8.35 5.25
N LEU A 289 5.14 7.75 5.16
CA LEU A 289 4.73 6.97 3.99
C LEU A 289 4.64 7.84 2.73
N ALA A 290 4.09 9.05 2.84
CA ALA A 290 4.04 9.99 1.71
C ALA A 290 5.44 10.40 1.23
N ASN A 291 6.40 10.55 2.13
CA ASN A 291 7.79 10.83 1.81
C ASN A 291 8.48 9.60 1.18
N SER A 292 8.22 8.39 1.68
CA SER A 292 8.70 7.15 1.06
C SER A 292 8.19 7.02 -0.38
N ILE A 293 6.91 7.30 -0.64
CA ILE A 293 6.34 7.34 -1.99
C ILE A 293 7.10 8.35 -2.85
N ALA A 294 7.36 9.54 -2.33
CA ALA A 294 8.08 10.59 -3.07
C ALA A 294 9.52 10.20 -3.43
N GLU A 295 10.19 9.44 -2.58
CA GLU A 295 11.55 8.94 -2.82
C GLU A 295 11.61 7.88 -3.92
N MET A 296 10.53 7.13 -4.15
CA MET A 296 10.48 6.05 -5.15
C MET A 296 10.67 6.55 -6.58
N ARG A 297 10.53 7.87 -6.85
CA ARG A 297 10.94 8.48 -8.12
C ARG A 297 12.39 8.16 -8.48
N THR A 298 13.27 8.03 -7.48
CA THR A 298 14.69 7.70 -7.68
C THR A 298 14.93 6.25 -8.10
N TYR A 299 13.88 5.43 -8.09
CA TYR A 299 13.88 4.04 -8.56
C TYR A 299 13.16 3.89 -9.91
N GLY A 300 12.76 5.00 -10.55
CA GLY A 300 11.99 4.99 -11.78
C GLY A 300 10.49 4.69 -11.57
N GLU A 301 9.99 4.84 -10.35
CA GLU A 301 8.56 4.64 -10.03
C GLU A 301 7.76 5.93 -10.19
N GLY A 302 6.66 5.86 -10.93
CA GLY A 302 5.71 6.96 -11.10
C GLY A 302 4.40 6.68 -10.39
N PHE A 303 4.07 7.42 -9.32
CA PHE A 303 2.76 7.32 -8.68
C PHE A 303 1.73 8.23 -9.34
N VAL A 304 0.54 7.68 -9.56
CA VAL A 304 -0.66 8.41 -9.95
C VAL A 304 -1.65 8.30 -8.80
N ILE A 305 -1.71 9.36 -8.02
CA ILE A 305 -2.60 9.47 -6.85
C ILE A 305 -3.95 10.00 -7.33
N VAL A 306 -5.02 9.25 -7.11
CA VAL A 306 -6.36 9.61 -7.56
C VAL A 306 -7.29 9.74 -6.37
N ASP A 307 -7.97 10.88 -6.25
CA ASP A 307 -8.92 11.10 -5.17
C ASP A 307 -10.05 12.05 -5.57
N GLN A 308 -11.23 11.87 -4.99
CA GLN A 308 -12.36 12.76 -5.20
C GLN A 308 -12.32 13.97 -4.29
N SER A 309 -11.73 13.82 -3.11
CA SER A 309 -11.75 14.83 -2.03
C SER A 309 -10.34 15.17 -1.59
N PRO A 310 -9.69 16.15 -2.27
CA PRO A 310 -8.31 16.54 -1.93
C PRO A 310 -8.13 16.92 -0.46
N GLY A 311 -9.16 17.46 0.18
CA GLY A 311 -9.12 17.83 1.59
C GLY A 311 -9.02 16.67 2.58
N LEU A 312 -9.30 15.43 2.14
CA LEU A 312 -9.15 14.22 2.96
C LEU A 312 -7.73 13.65 2.93
N LEU A 313 -6.92 14.05 1.94
CA LEU A 313 -5.53 13.62 1.81
C LEU A 313 -4.60 14.43 2.69
N ASP A 314 -3.55 13.80 3.17
CA ASP A 314 -2.47 14.52 3.81
C ASP A 314 -1.80 15.48 2.82
N MET A 315 -1.45 16.66 3.32
CA MET A 315 -0.89 17.73 2.48
C MET A 315 0.48 17.37 1.90
N SER A 316 1.25 16.52 2.56
CA SER A 316 2.54 16.03 2.05
C SER A 316 2.37 15.25 0.74
N VAL A 317 1.30 14.45 0.63
CA VAL A 317 0.98 13.70 -0.60
C VAL A 317 0.79 14.64 -1.79
N ILE A 318 -0.04 15.68 -1.61
CA ILE A 318 -0.33 16.64 -2.69
C ILE A 318 0.92 17.46 -3.04
N ARG A 319 1.73 17.85 -2.04
CA ARG A 319 2.97 18.60 -2.24
C ARG A 319 4.01 17.80 -3.01
N ASN A 320 4.10 16.50 -2.76
CA ASN A 320 5.07 15.61 -3.37
C ASN A 320 4.71 15.18 -4.81
N THR A 321 3.53 15.55 -5.33
CA THR A 321 3.16 15.34 -6.74
C THR A 321 3.50 16.58 -7.58
N ASN A 322 4.28 16.40 -8.64
CA ASN A 322 4.66 17.52 -9.52
C ASN A 322 3.54 17.91 -10.48
N THR A 323 2.88 16.92 -11.09
CA THR A 323 1.77 17.14 -12.02
C THR A 323 0.43 17.04 -11.30
N LYS A 324 -0.44 18.02 -11.54
CA LYS A 324 -1.79 18.02 -10.98
C LYS A 324 -2.81 18.16 -12.10
N ILE A 325 -3.71 17.17 -12.20
CA ILE A 325 -4.84 17.17 -13.14
C ILE A 325 -6.10 17.38 -12.32
N ILE A 326 -6.65 18.57 -12.43
CA ILE A 326 -7.84 18.96 -11.70
C ILE A 326 -9.00 19.00 -12.69
N LEU A 327 -9.93 18.07 -12.53
CA LEU A 327 -11.15 18.01 -13.28
C LEU A 327 -12.24 18.80 -12.55
N ARG A 328 -13.49 18.72 -13.03
CA ARG A 328 -14.60 19.44 -12.38
C ARG A 328 -14.66 19.06 -10.89
N LEU A 329 -14.50 20.04 -10.03
CA LEU A 329 -14.72 19.92 -8.59
C LEU A 329 -16.18 20.28 -8.26
N PRO A 330 -16.77 19.74 -7.18
CA PRO A 330 -18.03 20.24 -6.67
C PRO A 330 -17.86 21.71 -6.27
N ASP A 331 -18.89 22.51 -6.49
CA ASP A 331 -18.88 23.90 -6.03
C ASP A 331 -18.71 23.92 -4.50
N PHE A 332 -17.68 24.58 -4.04
CA PHE A 332 -17.54 24.91 -2.63
C PHE A 332 -18.47 26.12 -2.38
N SER A 333 -19.68 25.84 -1.95
CA SER A 333 -20.57 26.85 -1.36
C SER A 333 -20.30 26.96 0.14
#